data_cce87a7867970c3a54a26d9bb35541d5
#
_entry.id   cce87a7867970c3a54a26d9bb35541d5
#
_cell.length_a   1.000
_cell.length_b   1.000
_cell.length_c   1.000
_cell.angle_alpha   90.00
_cell.angle_beta   90.00
_cell.angle_gamma   90.00
#
_symmetry.space_group_name_H-M   'P 1'
#
loop_
_entity.id
_entity.type
_entity.pdbx_description
1 polymer ?
#
loop_
_entity_poly.entity_id
_entity_poly.type
_entity_poly.pdbx_seq_one_letter_code
_entity_poly.pdbx_strand_id
1 'polypeptide(L)'
;MTRPARYGGRLLSMETTMSKKLLMLVGDYAEDYETMVPFQTLLAVGHTVHAVCPDKKAGDTVATAIHDFEGAQTYSEKRGHNFTLNHDFAKVEPQHYDGLVIPGGRAPEYLRLDERVLDIVRHFDQAGKPIAAVCHGAQLLAAAGILQGRTCSAYPACAPEVRLAGGTYAEIGIDQAHTDGNLVTAPAWPAHPAWLAQFLAVLGTRISH
;
A
#
# COMPACT_ATOMS: atom_id res chain seq x y z
N MET A 1 -20.40 59.20 18.19
CA MET A 1 -20.28 57.88 18.91
C MET A 1 -20.75 56.79 17.95
N THR A 2 -19.83 56.22 17.23
CA THR A 2 -20.08 55.13 16.25
C THR A 2 -19.77 53.81 16.90
N ARG A 3 -20.77 52.89 16.96
CA ARG A 3 -20.62 51.51 17.45
C ARG A 3 -19.79 50.69 16.45
N PRO A 4 -18.82 49.88 16.93
CA PRO A 4 -18.15 48.95 16.06
C PRO A 4 -19.03 47.71 15.74
N ALA A 5 -19.03 47.30 14.46
CA ALA A 5 -19.69 46.11 13.97
C ALA A 5 -19.04 44.85 14.57
N ARG A 6 -19.84 43.98 15.17
CA ARG A 6 -19.39 42.61 15.61
C ARG A 6 -19.38 41.71 14.38
N TYR A 7 -18.22 41.37 13.88
CA TYR A 7 -18.04 40.22 12.97
C TYR A 7 -18.13 38.93 13.82
N GLY A 8 -19.18 38.17 13.62
CA GLY A 8 -19.34 36.84 14.18
C GLY A 8 -18.32 35.88 13.54
N GLY A 9 -17.19 35.73 14.20
CA GLY A 9 -16.22 34.68 13.86
C GLY A 9 -16.82 33.30 14.20
N ARG A 10 -17.31 32.58 13.19
CA ARG A 10 -17.57 31.15 13.28
C ARG A 10 -16.20 30.48 13.42
N LEU A 11 -15.88 30.00 14.61
CA LEU A 11 -14.76 29.10 14.83
C LEU A 11 -15.07 27.83 14.01
N LEU A 12 -14.46 27.73 12.82
CA LEU A 12 -14.36 26.46 12.11
C LEU A 12 -13.54 25.56 13.03
N SER A 13 -14.21 24.60 13.67
CA SER A 13 -13.53 23.48 14.30
C SER A 13 -12.75 22.79 13.19
N MET A 14 -11.43 22.97 13.19
CA MET A 14 -10.54 22.10 12.42
C MET A 14 -10.75 20.70 13.00
N GLU A 15 -11.59 19.89 12.36
CA GLU A 15 -11.55 18.45 12.60
C GLU A 15 -10.14 18.00 12.22
N THR A 16 -9.31 17.79 13.22
CA THR A 16 -7.94 17.31 13.03
C THR A 16 -8.06 15.92 12.45
N THR A 17 -7.79 15.77 11.17
CA THR A 17 -7.67 14.45 10.54
C THR A 17 -6.57 13.72 11.31
N MET A 18 -6.94 12.66 12.04
CA MET A 18 -5.99 11.92 12.86
C MET A 18 -4.91 11.32 11.94
N SER A 19 -3.67 11.77 12.12
CA SER A 19 -2.51 11.17 11.43
C SER A 19 -2.48 9.67 11.72
N LYS A 20 -2.35 8.86 10.67
CA LYS A 20 -2.22 7.40 10.79
C LYS A 20 -0.76 7.01 10.68
N LYS A 21 -0.39 5.93 11.35
CA LYS A 21 0.93 5.32 11.24
C LYS A 21 0.83 4.07 10.36
N LEU A 22 1.48 4.11 9.22
CA LEU A 22 1.39 3.07 8.20
C LEU A 22 2.70 2.30 8.08
N LEU A 23 2.60 1.00 7.88
CA LEU A 23 3.73 0.14 7.57
C LEU A 23 3.76 -0.12 6.07
N MET A 24 4.93 -0.04 5.44
CA MET A 24 5.14 -0.35 4.04
C MET A 24 6.22 -1.42 3.91
N LEU A 25 5.86 -2.58 3.35
CA LEU A 25 6.80 -3.67 3.09
C LEU A 25 7.42 -3.51 1.71
N VAL A 26 8.71 -3.27 1.65
CA VAL A 26 9.45 -3.15 0.39
C VAL A 26 10.64 -4.11 0.36
N GLY A 27 11.16 -4.38 -0.82
CA GLY A 27 12.33 -5.22 -1.01
C GLY A 27 13.05 -4.85 -2.30
N ASP A 28 14.20 -5.48 -2.56
CA ASP A 28 14.91 -5.25 -3.81
C ASP A 28 14.02 -5.63 -5.01
N TYR A 29 14.04 -4.78 -6.03
CA TYR A 29 13.23 -4.84 -7.24
C TYR A 29 11.70 -4.73 -7.00
N ALA A 30 11.28 -4.06 -5.92
CA ALA A 30 9.94 -3.51 -5.86
C ALA A 30 9.72 -2.54 -7.03
N GLU A 31 8.51 -2.49 -7.58
CA GLU A 31 8.23 -1.57 -8.67
C GLU A 31 8.39 -0.11 -8.22
N ASP A 32 9.03 0.72 -9.05
CA ASP A 32 9.50 2.07 -8.70
C ASP A 32 8.33 3.00 -8.35
N TYR A 33 7.34 3.13 -9.24
CA TYR A 33 6.16 3.94 -8.97
C TYR A 33 5.31 3.39 -7.82
N GLU A 34 5.16 2.06 -7.73
CA GLU A 34 4.38 1.42 -6.67
C GLU A 34 5.02 1.57 -5.29
N THR A 35 6.32 1.90 -5.25
CA THR A 35 7.04 2.24 -4.03
C THR A 35 6.99 3.74 -3.74
N MET A 36 7.39 4.58 -4.71
CA MET A 36 7.58 6.02 -4.52
C MET A 36 6.27 6.79 -4.37
N VAL A 37 5.30 6.51 -5.25
CA VAL A 37 4.04 7.27 -5.30
C VAL A 37 3.22 7.09 -4.02
N PRO A 38 2.90 5.85 -3.56
CA PRO A 38 2.15 5.70 -2.31
C PRO A 38 2.92 6.22 -1.10
N PHE A 39 4.24 6.01 -1.02
CA PHE A 39 5.05 6.53 0.08
C PHE A 39 4.93 8.05 0.19
N GLN A 40 5.16 8.77 -0.90
CA GLN A 40 5.11 10.24 -0.92
C GLN A 40 3.68 10.77 -0.75
N THR A 41 2.69 10.14 -1.36
CA THR A 41 1.29 10.56 -1.25
C THR A 41 0.80 10.45 0.19
N LEU A 42 1.07 9.33 0.86
CA LEU A 42 0.64 9.11 2.23
C LEU A 42 1.32 10.07 3.21
N LEU A 43 2.60 10.41 2.99
CA LEU A 43 3.28 11.48 3.72
C LEU A 43 2.66 12.85 3.45
N ALA A 44 2.35 13.17 2.17
CA ALA A 44 1.79 14.45 1.76
C ALA A 44 0.41 14.73 2.38
N VAL A 45 -0.39 13.69 2.63
CA VAL A 45 -1.68 13.82 3.31
C VAL A 45 -1.59 13.76 4.85
N GLY A 46 -0.36 13.78 5.40
CA GLY A 46 -0.10 13.92 6.83
C GLY A 46 0.00 12.61 7.61
N HIS A 47 0.12 11.46 6.96
CA HIS A 47 0.38 10.19 7.64
C HIS A 47 1.88 9.98 7.89
N THR A 48 2.21 9.12 8.86
CA THR A 48 3.56 8.60 9.05
C THR A 48 3.67 7.27 8.32
N VAL A 49 4.70 7.09 7.50
CA VAL A 49 4.95 5.84 6.77
C VAL A 49 6.31 5.29 7.15
N HIS A 50 6.34 4.08 7.70
CA HIS A 50 7.57 3.34 7.94
C HIS A 50 7.76 2.29 6.83
N ALA A 51 8.74 2.53 5.98
CA ALA A 51 9.14 1.60 4.92
C ALA A 51 10.27 0.70 5.43
N VAL A 52 10.05 -0.60 5.35
CA VAL A 52 10.95 -1.62 5.92
C VAL A 52 11.21 -2.76 4.94
N CYS A 53 12.36 -3.41 5.10
CA CYS A 53 12.73 -4.63 4.36
C CYS A 53 13.36 -5.61 5.35
N PRO A 54 13.05 -6.93 5.29
CA PRO A 54 13.72 -7.93 6.11
C PRO A 54 15.24 -7.77 6.12
N ASP A 55 15.83 -7.93 7.31
CA ASP A 55 17.27 -7.87 7.57
C ASP A 55 17.96 -6.53 7.25
N LYS A 56 17.17 -5.49 6.95
CA LYS A 56 17.64 -4.12 6.70
C LYS A 56 17.18 -3.15 7.80
N LYS A 57 17.85 -2.02 7.90
CA LYS A 57 17.59 -0.97 8.89
C LYS A 57 17.38 0.39 8.24
N ALA A 58 16.96 1.37 9.03
CA ALA A 58 16.84 2.75 8.59
C ALA A 58 18.17 3.26 8.01
N GLY A 59 18.11 3.90 6.85
CA GLY A 59 19.26 4.37 6.10
C GLY A 59 19.80 3.38 5.06
N ASP A 60 19.47 2.09 5.16
CA ASP A 60 19.77 1.13 4.09
C ASP A 60 18.87 1.41 2.88
N THR A 61 19.28 0.90 1.71
CA THR A 61 18.51 1.08 0.48
C THR A 61 18.04 -0.25 -0.10
N VAL A 62 16.95 -0.20 -0.86
CA VAL A 62 16.53 -1.24 -1.79
C VAL A 62 16.57 -0.69 -3.20
N ALA A 63 17.02 -1.50 -4.16
CA ALA A 63 16.92 -1.16 -5.58
C ALA A 63 15.49 -1.33 -6.04
N THR A 64 14.91 -0.36 -6.76
CA THR A 64 13.62 -0.51 -7.40
C THR A 64 13.76 -0.98 -8.85
N ALA A 65 12.66 -1.42 -9.45
CA ALA A 65 12.57 -1.78 -10.86
C ALA A 65 11.47 -0.97 -11.54
N ILE A 66 11.77 -0.48 -12.75
CA ILE A 66 10.79 0.18 -13.60
C ILE A 66 10.19 -0.86 -14.54
N HIS A 67 8.89 -1.07 -14.45
CA HIS A 67 8.15 -1.99 -15.31
C HIS A 67 7.26 -1.23 -16.27
N ASP A 68 7.54 -1.37 -17.57
CA ASP A 68 6.81 -0.73 -18.66
C ASP A 68 6.10 -1.75 -19.55
N PHE A 69 4.94 -1.34 -20.10
CA PHE A 69 4.15 -2.13 -21.05
C PHE A 69 4.49 -1.69 -22.48
N GLU A 70 5.53 -2.30 -23.05
CA GLU A 70 6.10 -1.90 -24.33
C GLU A 70 5.59 -2.75 -25.53
N GLY A 71 4.49 -3.47 -25.36
CA GLY A 71 3.82 -4.26 -26.42
C GLY A 71 4.26 -5.73 -26.51
N ALA A 72 5.19 -6.18 -25.66
CA ALA A 72 5.50 -7.59 -25.49
C ALA A 72 4.38 -8.32 -24.71
N GLN A 73 4.44 -9.65 -24.64
CA GLN A 73 3.47 -10.46 -23.87
C GLN A 73 3.53 -10.19 -22.36
N THR A 74 4.63 -9.61 -21.87
CA THR A 74 4.85 -9.24 -20.49
C THR A 74 5.50 -7.86 -20.43
N TYR A 75 5.64 -7.31 -19.23
CA TYR A 75 6.33 -6.03 -19.01
C TYR A 75 7.84 -6.15 -19.21
N SER A 76 8.48 -5.06 -19.63
CA SER A 76 9.93 -4.90 -19.57
C SER A 76 10.36 -4.56 -18.14
N GLU A 77 11.62 -4.81 -17.81
CA GLU A 77 12.20 -4.45 -16.53
C GLU A 77 13.50 -3.66 -16.74
N LYS A 78 13.56 -2.49 -16.15
CA LYS A 78 14.76 -1.66 -16.07
C LYS A 78 15.03 -1.34 -14.61
N ARG A 79 16.31 -1.19 -14.24
CA ARG A 79 16.66 -0.76 -12.89
C ARG A 79 16.14 0.66 -12.64
N GLY A 80 15.42 0.84 -11.54
CA GLY A 80 14.94 2.13 -11.07
C GLY A 80 15.89 2.80 -10.07
N HIS A 81 15.34 3.53 -9.12
CA HIS A 81 16.06 4.27 -8.09
C HIS A 81 16.55 3.37 -6.95
N ASN A 82 17.35 3.95 -6.06
CA ASN A 82 17.57 3.40 -4.73
C ASN A 82 16.56 4.06 -3.79
N PHE A 83 15.65 3.27 -3.25
CA PHE A 83 14.71 3.73 -2.24
C PHE A 83 15.33 3.55 -0.85
N THR A 84 15.39 4.63 -0.08
CA THR A 84 15.96 4.60 1.28
C THR A 84 14.91 4.20 2.30
N LEU A 85 15.19 3.16 3.06
CA LEU A 85 14.36 2.72 4.19
C LEU A 85 14.44 3.73 5.33
N ASN A 86 13.35 3.99 6.01
CA ASN A 86 13.28 4.96 7.10
C ASN A 86 12.99 4.32 8.48
N HIS A 87 12.88 2.97 8.51
CA HIS A 87 12.69 2.26 9.77
C HIS A 87 13.37 0.88 9.73
N ASP A 88 13.75 0.36 10.90
CA ASP A 88 14.39 -0.94 11.05
C ASP A 88 13.33 -2.05 11.02
N PHE A 89 13.50 -3.07 10.18
CA PHE A 89 12.57 -4.21 10.14
C PHE A 89 12.47 -4.92 11.49
N ALA A 90 13.60 -5.11 12.17
CA ALA A 90 13.65 -5.79 13.47
C ALA A 90 12.91 -5.05 14.60
N LYS A 91 12.55 -3.79 14.40
CA LYS A 91 11.79 -2.96 15.35
C LYS A 91 10.31 -2.82 14.99
N VAL A 92 9.84 -3.54 13.99
CA VAL A 92 8.44 -3.51 13.60
C VAL A 92 7.60 -4.23 14.65
N GLU A 93 6.65 -3.49 15.21
CA GLU A 93 5.60 -4.02 16.09
C GLU A 93 4.25 -3.76 15.39
N PRO A 94 3.67 -4.76 14.68
CA PRO A 94 2.52 -4.57 13.79
C PRO A 94 1.28 -3.98 14.48
N GLN A 95 1.13 -4.23 15.79
CA GLN A 95 0.03 -3.67 16.59
C GLN A 95 0.05 -2.15 16.66
N HIS A 96 1.20 -1.51 16.49
CA HIS A 96 1.37 -0.06 16.56
C HIS A 96 1.14 0.68 15.24
N TYR A 97 0.66 -0.02 14.21
CA TYR A 97 0.35 0.56 12.91
C TYR A 97 -1.15 0.47 12.62
N ASP A 98 -1.65 1.46 11.88
CA ASP A 98 -3.06 1.61 11.51
C ASP A 98 -3.39 0.97 10.15
N GLY A 99 -2.39 0.72 9.31
CA GLY A 99 -2.58 0.14 7.97
C GLY A 99 -1.27 -0.36 7.37
N LEU A 100 -1.40 -1.24 6.37
CA LEU A 100 -0.30 -1.89 5.67
C LEU A 100 -0.34 -1.56 4.18
N VAL A 101 0.82 -1.27 3.59
CA VAL A 101 1.01 -1.02 2.15
C VAL A 101 1.99 -2.03 1.58
N ILE A 102 1.61 -2.66 0.48
CA ILE A 102 2.38 -3.72 -0.18
C ILE A 102 2.52 -3.38 -1.68
N PRO A 103 3.64 -2.78 -2.10
CA PRO A 103 3.98 -2.62 -3.51
C PRO A 103 4.20 -3.96 -4.22
N GLY A 104 4.20 -3.91 -5.55
CA GLY A 104 4.53 -5.04 -6.38
C GLY A 104 5.98 -5.06 -6.87
N GLY A 105 6.16 -5.30 -8.17
CA GLY A 105 7.45 -5.65 -8.74
C GLY A 105 7.84 -7.08 -8.39
N ARG A 106 9.14 -7.41 -8.39
CA ARG A 106 9.64 -8.75 -8.04
C ARG A 106 9.85 -8.96 -6.53
N ALA A 107 9.89 -7.88 -5.73
CA ALA A 107 10.10 -8.00 -4.29
C ALA A 107 9.14 -8.97 -3.59
N PRO A 108 7.82 -9.00 -3.90
CA PRO A 108 6.90 -9.96 -3.29
C PRO A 108 7.27 -11.44 -3.50
N GLU A 109 7.91 -11.80 -4.63
CA GLU A 109 8.34 -13.18 -4.88
C GLU A 109 9.35 -13.66 -3.84
N TYR A 110 10.19 -12.77 -3.36
CA TYR A 110 11.20 -13.06 -2.34
C TYR A 110 10.67 -12.85 -0.93
N LEU A 111 9.94 -11.74 -0.69
CA LEU A 111 9.41 -11.39 0.63
C LEU A 111 8.46 -12.46 1.18
N ARG A 112 7.71 -13.15 0.32
CA ARG A 112 6.79 -14.25 0.72
C ARG A 112 7.49 -15.48 1.27
N LEU A 113 8.82 -15.58 1.15
CA LEU A 113 9.62 -16.66 1.73
C LEU A 113 9.98 -16.42 3.20
N ASP A 114 9.77 -15.21 3.69
CA ASP A 114 10.06 -14.83 5.07
C ASP A 114 8.77 -14.89 5.92
N GLU A 115 8.72 -15.84 6.84
CA GLU A 115 7.56 -16.05 7.70
C GLU A 115 7.23 -14.82 8.55
N ARG A 116 8.24 -14.01 8.93
CA ARG A 116 8.03 -12.75 9.67
C ARG A 116 7.22 -11.74 8.87
N VAL A 117 7.41 -11.70 7.54
CA VAL A 117 6.62 -10.87 6.62
C VAL A 117 5.19 -11.38 6.55
N LEU A 118 5.00 -12.69 6.42
CA LEU A 118 3.67 -13.29 6.36
C LEU A 118 2.90 -13.09 7.67
N ASP A 119 3.58 -13.17 8.81
CA ASP A 119 2.96 -12.90 10.12
C ASP A 119 2.51 -11.45 10.27
N ILE A 120 3.26 -10.50 9.71
CA ILE A 120 2.83 -9.10 9.63
C ILE A 120 1.53 -9.01 8.83
N VAL A 121 1.47 -9.60 7.64
CA VAL A 121 0.26 -9.56 6.79
C VAL A 121 -0.95 -10.17 7.51
N ARG A 122 -0.77 -11.35 8.11
CA ARG A 122 -1.81 -12.03 8.91
C ARG A 122 -2.30 -11.18 10.08
N HIS A 123 -1.39 -10.48 10.77
CA HIS A 123 -1.74 -9.61 11.88
C HIS A 123 -2.69 -8.49 11.45
N PHE A 124 -2.42 -7.81 10.32
CA PHE A 124 -3.30 -6.75 9.82
C PHE A 124 -4.67 -7.28 9.42
N ASP A 125 -4.72 -8.44 8.78
CA ASP A 125 -5.97 -9.08 8.38
C ASP A 125 -6.81 -9.47 9.61
N GLN A 126 -6.22 -10.19 10.56
CA GLN A 126 -6.88 -10.64 11.81
C GLN A 126 -7.35 -9.48 12.68
N ALA A 127 -6.59 -8.38 12.68
CA ALA A 127 -6.97 -7.15 13.41
C ALA A 127 -8.00 -6.29 12.65
N GLY A 128 -8.42 -6.70 11.44
CA GLY A 128 -9.33 -5.92 10.60
C GLY A 128 -8.76 -4.56 10.16
N LYS A 129 -7.43 -4.40 10.20
CA LYS A 129 -6.76 -3.16 9.82
C LYS A 129 -6.65 -3.04 8.30
N PRO A 130 -6.72 -1.82 7.74
CA PRO A 130 -6.58 -1.60 6.30
C PRO A 130 -5.30 -2.17 5.70
N ILE A 131 -5.44 -2.89 4.59
CA ILE A 131 -4.35 -3.43 3.79
C ILE A 131 -4.51 -2.91 2.36
N ALA A 132 -3.49 -2.30 1.81
CA ALA A 132 -3.42 -1.88 0.42
C ALA A 132 -2.31 -2.65 -0.30
N ALA A 133 -2.68 -3.42 -1.33
CA ALA A 133 -1.72 -4.17 -2.14
C ALA A 133 -1.94 -3.89 -3.63
N VAL A 134 -0.85 -3.79 -4.39
CA VAL A 134 -0.90 -3.52 -5.82
C VAL A 134 -0.03 -4.51 -6.58
N CYS A 135 -0.42 -4.83 -7.82
CA CYS A 135 0.37 -5.63 -8.75
C CYS A 135 0.70 -7.02 -8.18
N HIS A 136 1.98 -7.34 -8.07
CA HIS A 136 2.47 -8.60 -7.47
C HIS A 136 2.39 -8.62 -5.92
N GLY A 137 2.01 -7.52 -5.29
CA GLY A 137 1.74 -7.49 -3.84
C GLY A 137 0.72 -8.54 -3.38
N ALA A 138 -0.20 -8.95 -4.28
CA ALA A 138 -1.15 -10.04 -4.05
C ALA A 138 -0.48 -11.39 -3.71
N GLN A 139 0.78 -11.60 -4.10
CA GLN A 139 1.53 -12.81 -3.77
C GLN A 139 1.78 -12.94 -2.26
N LEU A 140 1.99 -11.83 -1.55
CA LEU A 140 2.09 -11.84 -0.09
C LEU A 140 0.75 -12.18 0.56
N LEU A 141 -0.37 -11.67 0.02
CA LEU A 141 -1.71 -11.95 0.51
C LEU A 141 -2.05 -13.44 0.34
N ALA A 142 -1.72 -14.00 -0.84
CA ALA A 142 -1.92 -15.42 -1.14
C ALA A 142 -1.07 -16.32 -0.23
N ALA A 143 0.23 -16.03 -0.08
CA ALA A 143 1.14 -16.78 0.77
C ALA A 143 0.79 -16.68 2.26
N ALA A 144 0.30 -15.53 2.72
CA ALA A 144 -0.19 -15.35 4.08
C ALA A 144 -1.52 -16.09 4.36
N GLY A 145 -2.21 -16.59 3.32
CA GLY A 145 -3.46 -17.34 3.43
C GLY A 145 -4.68 -16.46 3.74
N ILE A 146 -4.64 -15.16 3.45
CA ILE A 146 -5.72 -14.23 3.80
C ILE A 146 -6.73 -14.00 2.67
N LEU A 147 -6.58 -14.67 1.52
CA LEU A 147 -7.49 -14.48 0.37
C LEU A 147 -8.69 -15.42 0.34
N GLN A 148 -8.79 -16.38 1.26
CA GLN A 148 -9.90 -17.33 1.29
C GLN A 148 -11.24 -16.62 1.39
N GLY A 149 -12.08 -16.77 0.35
CA GLY A 149 -13.42 -16.16 0.28
C GLY A 149 -13.43 -14.64 0.03
N ARG A 150 -12.28 -14.03 -0.25
CA ARG A 150 -12.16 -12.60 -0.54
C ARG A 150 -12.03 -12.33 -2.04
N THR A 151 -12.40 -11.12 -2.44
CA THR A 151 -12.19 -10.64 -3.80
C THR A 151 -10.92 -9.78 -3.86
N CYS A 152 -10.02 -10.10 -4.78
CA CYS A 152 -8.72 -9.44 -4.91
C CYS A 152 -8.39 -9.14 -6.37
N SER A 153 -8.05 -7.89 -6.67
CA SER A 153 -7.39 -7.55 -7.94
C SER A 153 -5.87 -7.64 -7.78
N ALA A 154 -5.18 -7.91 -8.87
CA ALA A 154 -3.73 -8.02 -8.92
C ALA A 154 -3.26 -7.84 -10.36
N TYR A 155 -1.94 -7.79 -10.56
CA TYR A 155 -1.40 -7.96 -11.90
C TYR A 155 -1.97 -9.23 -12.54
N PRO A 156 -2.41 -9.19 -13.82
CA PRO A 156 -3.16 -10.32 -14.43
C PRO A 156 -2.47 -11.68 -14.32
N ALA A 157 -1.14 -11.71 -14.37
CA ALA A 157 -0.39 -12.96 -14.22
C ALA A 157 -0.47 -13.57 -12.79
N CYS A 158 -0.89 -12.78 -11.78
CA CYS A 158 -1.14 -13.27 -10.41
C CYS A 158 -2.56 -13.83 -10.22
N ALA A 159 -3.44 -13.75 -11.23
CA ALA A 159 -4.79 -14.28 -11.14
C ALA A 159 -4.86 -15.77 -10.74
N PRO A 160 -3.99 -16.66 -11.28
CA PRO A 160 -3.94 -18.05 -10.84
C PRO A 160 -3.62 -18.19 -9.35
N GLU A 161 -2.67 -17.41 -8.82
CA GLU A 161 -2.30 -17.45 -7.39
C GLU A 161 -3.46 -17.00 -6.49
N VAL A 162 -4.19 -15.93 -6.87
CA VAL A 162 -5.38 -15.48 -6.14
C VAL A 162 -6.42 -16.60 -6.05
N ARG A 163 -6.70 -17.28 -7.19
CA ARG A 163 -7.68 -18.36 -7.24
C ARG A 163 -7.23 -19.59 -6.44
N LEU A 164 -5.95 -19.96 -6.53
CA LEU A 164 -5.38 -21.08 -5.78
C LEU A 164 -5.40 -20.84 -4.26
N ALA A 165 -5.27 -19.56 -3.85
CA ALA A 165 -5.41 -19.17 -2.45
C ALA A 165 -6.88 -19.08 -1.98
N GLY A 166 -7.85 -19.52 -2.79
CA GLY A 166 -9.29 -19.51 -2.46
C GLY A 166 -9.98 -18.16 -2.61
N GLY A 167 -9.31 -17.19 -3.25
CA GLY A 167 -9.87 -15.88 -3.54
C GLY A 167 -10.59 -15.83 -4.89
N THR A 168 -11.44 -14.82 -5.06
CA THR A 168 -12.03 -14.43 -6.34
C THR A 168 -11.15 -13.36 -6.98
N TYR A 169 -10.64 -13.62 -8.19
CA TYR A 169 -9.89 -12.59 -8.91
C TYR A 169 -10.84 -11.58 -9.53
N ALA A 170 -10.69 -10.30 -9.15
CA ALA A 170 -11.42 -9.17 -9.74
C ALA A 170 -10.71 -8.74 -11.03
N GLU A 171 -11.31 -9.09 -12.17
CA GLU A 171 -10.84 -8.62 -13.48
C GLU A 171 -11.40 -7.22 -13.73
N ILE A 172 -10.57 -6.22 -13.52
CA ILE A 172 -10.89 -4.78 -13.63
C ILE A 172 -9.91 -4.07 -14.56
N GLY A 173 -10.23 -2.85 -14.97
CA GLY A 173 -9.33 -2.01 -15.78
C GLY A 173 -8.01 -1.75 -15.08
N ILE A 174 -6.94 -1.57 -15.87
CA ILE A 174 -5.58 -1.35 -15.37
C ILE A 174 -5.44 -0.11 -14.46
N ASP A 175 -6.36 0.84 -14.61
CA ASP A 175 -6.45 2.11 -13.88
C ASP A 175 -7.49 2.09 -12.73
N GLN A 176 -8.10 0.93 -12.48
CA GLN A 176 -9.13 0.74 -11.46
C GLN A 176 -8.57 0.04 -10.21
N ALA A 177 -9.28 0.20 -9.10
CA ALA A 177 -8.99 -0.49 -7.85
C ALA A 177 -10.26 -1.16 -7.31
N HIS A 178 -10.07 -2.19 -6.50
CA HIS A 178 -11.12 -2.95 -5.84
C HIS A 178 -10.95 -2.93 -4.33
N THR A 179 -12.05 -2.66 -3.62
CA THR A 179 -12.11 -2.73 -2.16
C THR A 179 -13.01 -3.87 -1.72
N ASP A 180 -12.48 -4.77 -0.89
CA ASP A 180 -13.20 -5.82 -0.20
C ASP A 180 -13.00 -5.66 1.32
N GLY A 181 -13.96 -4.99 1.98
CA GLY A 181 -13.85 -4.66 3.39
C GLY A 181 -12.64 -3.78 3.70
N ASN A 182 -11.68 -4.32 4.44
CA ASN A 182 -10.42 -3.64 4.79
C ASN A 182 -9.29 -3.84 3.76
N LEU A 183 -9.50 -4.64 2.72
CA LEU A 183 -8.51 -4.93 1.69
C LEU A 183 -8.76 -4.10 0.44
N VAL A 184 -7.77 -3.31 0.03
CA VAL A 184 -7.80 -2.49 -1.19
C VAL A 184 -6.73 -2.97 -2.15
N THR A 185 -7.11 -3.42 -3.34
CA THR A 185 -6.19 -4.02 -4.30
C THR A 185 -6.32 -3.40 -5.68
N ALA A 186 -5.24 -3.45 -6.46
CA ALA A 186 -5.19 -2.90 -7.81
C ALA A 186 -4.24 -3.68 -8.73
N PRO A 187 -4.43 -3.62 -10.06
CA PRO A 187 -3.64 -4.42 -10.99
C PRO A 187 -2.20 -3.94 -11.16
N ALA A 188 -1.96 -2.63 -11.21
CA ALA A 188 -0.64 -2.06 -11.46
C ALA A 188 -0.62 -0.55 -11.17
N TRP A 189 0.54 0.09 -11.34
CA TRP A 189 0.76 1.50 -11.07
C TRP A 189 -0.18 2.50 -11.77
N PRO A 190 -0.79 2.24 -12.95
CA PRO A 190 -1.79 3.16 -13.51
C PRO A 190 -3.02 3.35 -12.63
N ALA A 191 -3.29 2.39 -11.74
CA ALA A 191 -4.41 2.44 -10.80
C ALA A 191 -4.14 3.29 -9.54
N HIS A 192 -2.95 3.84 -9.34
CA HIS A 192 -2.59 4.55 -8.10
C HIS A 192 -3.61 5.61 -7.67
N PRO A 193 -4.16 6.46 -8.56
CA PRO A 193 -5.16 7.44 -8.13
C PRO A 193 -6.40 6.80 -7.50
N ALA A 194 -6.94 5.75 -8.13
CA ALA A 194 -8.11 5.03 -7.62
C ALA A 194 -7.78 4.20 -6.37
N TRP A 195 -6.64 3.51 -6.39
CA TRP A 195 -6.18 2.66 -5.30
C TRP A 195 -5.89 3.45 -4.02
N LEU A 196 -5.16 4.56 -4.14
CA LEU A 196 -4.84 5.41 -3.00
C LEU A 196 -6.09 6.13 -2.47
N ALA A 197 -7.00 6.59 -3.36
CA ALA A 197 -8.24 7.20 -2.92
C ALA A 197 -9.10 6.22 -2.11
N GLN A 198 -9.23 4.96 -2.56
CA GLN A 198 -9.96 3.93 -1.83
C GLN A 198 -9.26 3.57 -0.50
N PHE A 199 -7.92 3.46 -0.50
CA PHE A 199 -7.18 3.18 0.73
C PHE A 199 -7.32 4.28 1.77
N LEU A 200 -7.20 5.55 1.36
CA LEU A 200 -7.43 6.70 2.23
C LEU A 200 -8.85 6.72 2.81
N ALA A 201 -9.85 6.35 1.99
CA ALA A 201 -11.23 6.23 2.47
C ALA A 201 -11.38 5.14 3.53
N VAL A 202 -10.78 3.95 3.33
CA VAL A 202 -10.79 2.85 4.31
C VAL A 202 -10.04 3.21 5.59
N LEU A 203 -8.96 4.00 5.49
CA LEU A 203 -8.25 4.56 6.65
C LEU A 203 -9.06 5.61 7.41
N GLY A 204 -10.20 6.08 6.85
CA GLY A 204 -10.98 7.18 7.41
C GLY A 204 -10.34 8.55 7.24
N THR A 205 -9.39 8.67 6.31
CA THR A 205 -8.73 9.94 6.00
C THR A 205 -9.69 10.86 5.24
N ARG A 206 -9.82 12.09 5.70
CA ARG A 206 -10.62 13.13 5.04
C ARG A 206 -9.70 14.23 4.53
N ILE A 207 -9.81 14.57 3.26
CA ILE A 207 -9.10 15.69 2.64
C ILE A 207 -10.12 16.82 2.50
N SER A 208 -9.90 17.93 3.23
CA SER A 208 -10.73 19.15 3.09
C SER A 208 -9.95 20.17 2.26
N HIS A 209 -10.62 20.75 1.29
CA HIS A 209 -10.10 21.84 0.45
C HIS A 209 -10.58 23.19 0.96
#